data_5e4dbc7849f81e0fcb36325dc1b90b6d
#
_entry.id   5e4dbc7849f81e0fcb36325dc1b90b6d
#
_cell.length_a   1.000
_cell.length_b   1.000
_cell.length_c   1.000
_cell.angle_alpha   90.00
_cell.angle_beta   90.00
_cell.angle_gamma   90.00
#
_symmetry.space_group_name_H-M   'P 1'
#
loop_
_entity.id
_entity.type
_entity.pdbx_description
1 polymer ?
#
loop_
_entity_poly.entity_id
_entity_poly.type
_entity_poly.pdbx_seq_one_letter_code
_entity_poly.pdbx_strand_id
1 'polypeptide(L)' 'MQIKFINNDGAGYSDKLEIIPGTTISGLFSQQMSGRMPNNYVIRVNLKSVASDYLLQQDDVVSFTAKKITGTLALAA' A
#
# COMPACT_ATOMS: atom_id res chain seq x y z
N MET A 1 2.81 17.47 0.71
CA MET A 1 1.50 17.16 1.31
C MET A 1 1.60 15.93 2.17
N GLN A 2 0.70 15.78 3.09
CA GLN A 2 0.80 14.72 4.09
C GLN A 2 -0.30 13.69 3.90
N ILE A 3 0.05 12.42 4.06
CA ILE A 3 -0.92 11.32 4.05
C ILE A 3 -0.70 10.47 5.29
N LYS A 4 -1.66 9.62 5.61
CA LYS A 4 -1.48 8.60 6.64
C LYS A 4 -1.18 7.28 5.92
N PHE A 5 -0.09 6.64 6.29
CA PHE A 5 0.32 5.38 5.67
C PHE A 5 0.21 4.27 6.71
N ILE A 6 -0.49 3.20 6.34
CA ILE A 6 -0.66 2.03 7.19
C ILE A 6 -0.05 0.84 6.46
N ASN A 7 0.94 0.22 7.08
CA ASN A 7 1.58 -0.96 6.53
C ASN A 7 1.18 -2.17 7.37
N ASN A 8 0.39 -3.04 6.78
CA ASN A 8 -0.07 -4.26 7.46
C ASN A 8 0.70 -5.49 6.98
N ASP A 9 1.98 -5.34 6.72
CA ASP A 9 2.85 -6.43 6.35
C ASP A 9 3.70 -6.80 7.57
N GLY A 10 3.58 -8.02 8.01
CA GLY A 10 4.29 -8.47 9.21
C GLY A 10 3.71 -7.86 10.47
N ALA A 11 4.52 -7.19 11.26
CA ALA A 11 4.09 -6.58 12.50
C ALA A 11 3.14 -5.41 12.28
N GLY A 12 3.24 -4.79 11.13
CA GLY A 12 2.42 -3.65 10.79
C GLY A 12 2.86 -2.37 11.49
N TYR A 13 2.56 -1.24 10.88
CA TYR A 13 2.72 0.04 11.56
C TYR A 13 1.92 1.09 10.81
N SER A 14 1.67 2.22 11.47
CA SER A 14 1.06 3.35 10.80
C SER A 14 1.79 4.63 11.18
N ASP A 15 1.90 5.54 10.23
CA ASP A 15 2.59 6.80 10.46
C ASP A 15 2.10 7.81 9.42
N LYS A 16 2.43 9.07 9.66
CA LYS A 16 2.19 10.10 8.67
C LYS A 16 3.42 10.23 7.80
N LEU A 17 3.19 10.38 6.51
CA LEU A 17 4.26 10.56 5.53
C LEU A 17 4.08 11.87 4.81
N GLU A 18 5.19 12.55 4.59
CA GLU A 18 5.23 13.71 3.72
C GLU A 18 5.53 13.24 2.32
N ILE A 19 4.70 13.56 1.34
CA ILE A 19 4.91 13.16 -0.04
C ILE A 19 4.82 14.37 -0.95
N ILE A 20 5.39 14.22 -2.15
CA ILE A 20 5.37 15.28 -3.14
C ILE A 20 4.02 15.27 -3.86
N PRO A 21 3.36 16.41 -4.03
CA PRO A 21 2.13 16.45 -4.82
C PRO A 21 2.35 15.87 -6.21
N GLY A 22 1.41 15.07 -6.68
CA GLY A 22 1.53 14.33 -7.94
C GLY A 22 2.04 12.91 -7.78
N THR A 23 2.31 12.48 -6.55
CA THR A 23 2.72 11.09 -6.29
C THR A 23 1.52 10.17 -6.52
N THR A 24 1.74 9.11 -7.29
CA THR A 24 0.70 8.10 -7.50
C THR A 24 0.83 7.00 -6.45
N ILE A 25 -0.21 6.16 -6.37
CA ILE A 25 -0.19 5.03 -5.43
C ILE A 25 0.94 4.06 -5.80
N SER A 26 1.20 3.84 -7.09
CA SER A 26 2.30 2.98 -7.49
C SER A 26 3.66 3.59 -7.14
N GLY A 27 3.79 4.91 -7.25
CA GLY A 27 5.00 5.61 -6.83
C GLY A 27 5.25 5.47 -5.34
N LEU A 28 4.21 5.62 -4.54
CA LEU A 28 4.32 5.43 -3.10
C LEU A 28 4.70 3.99 -2.76
N PHE A 29 4.09 3.02 -3.44
CA PHE A 29 4.43 1.61 -3.21
C PHE A 29 5.93 1.38 -3.49
N SER A 30 6.44 1.90 -4.59
CA SER A 30 7.84 1.73 -4.94
C SER A 30 8.77 2.37 -3.90
N GLN A 31 8.37 3.48 -3.31
CA GLN A 31 9.17 4.15 -2.30
C GLN A 31 9.17 3.40 -0.97
N GLN A 32 8.02 2.90 -0.56
CA GLN A 32 7.86 2.31 0.77
C GLN A 32 8.09 0.79 0.78
N MET A 33 7.86 0.14 -0.33
CA MET A 33 7.89 -1.32 -0.41
C MET A 33 8.91 -1.77 -1.46
N SER A 34 10.08 -1.17 -1.44
CA SER A 34 11.13 -1.49 -2.40
C SER A 34 11.44 -2.98 -2.39
N GLY A 35 11.52 -3.58 -3.55
CA GLY A 35 11.78 -5.00 -3.68
C GLY A 35 10.56 -5.90 -3.51
N ARG A 36 9.38 -5.32 -3.25
CA ARG A 36 8.15 -6.09 -3.12
C ARG A 36 7.32 -5.97 -4.38
N MET A 37 6.39 -6.89 -4.56
CA MET A 37 5.53 -6.92 -5.74
C MET A 37 4.15 -6.40 -5.38
N PRO A 38 3.64 -5.38 -6.08
CA PRO A 38 2.31 -4.83 -5.77
C PRO A 38 1.20 -5.87 -5.81
N ASN A 39 1.34 -6.87 -6.68
CA ASN A 39 0.32 -7.92 -6.79
C ASN A 39 0.21 -8.78 -5.53
N ASN A 40 1.17 -8.72 -4.65
CA ASN A 40 1.15 -9.48 -3.40
C ASN A 40 0.49 -8.69 -2.27
N TYR A 41 -0.07 -7.53 -2.56
CA TYR A 41 -0.66 -6.67 -1.55
C TYR A 41 -2.07 -6.22 -1.96
N VAL A 42 -2.90 -6.01 -0.96
CA VAL A 42 -4.17 -5.31 -1.14
C VAL A 42 -3.89 -3.85 -0.82
N ILE A 43 -4.08 -2.99 -1.82
CA ILE A 43 -3.78 -1.57 -1.70
C ILE A 43 -5.09 -0.81 -1.69
N ARG A 44 -5.31 -0.02 -0.66
CA ARG A 44 -6.52 0.77 -0.52
C ARG A 44 -6.20 2.20 -0.13
N VAL A 45 -7.02 3.11 -0.62
CA VAL A 45 -6.98 4.52 -0.21
C VAL A 45 -8.35 4.86 0.34
N ASN A 46 -8.39 5.32 1.58
CA ASN A 46 -9.65 5.64 2.28
C ASN A 46 -10.60 4.45 2.26
N LEU A 47 -10.05 3.23 2.48
CA LEU A 47 -10.78 1.97 2.55
C LEU A 47 -11.33 1.48 1.21
N LYS A 48 -10.92 2.08 0.11
CA LYS A 48 -11.37 1.67 -1.23
C LYS A 48 -10.20 1.27 -2.09
N SER A 49 -10.42 0.25 -2.93
CA SER A 49 -9.43 -0.13 -3.93
C SER A 49 -9.32 0.96 -4.98
N VAL A 50 -8.11 1.25 -5.42
CA VAL A 50 -7.86 2.27 -6.43
C VAL A 50 -6.94 1.71 -7.51
N ALA A 51 -6.93 2.36 -8.66
CA ALA A 51 -6.01 2.00 -9.74
C ALA A 51 -4.58 2.40 -9.38
N SER A 52 -3.60 1.77 -10.01
CA SER A 52 -2.19 2.02 -9.71
C SER A 52 -1.75 3.44 -10.00
N ASP A 53 -2.47 4.14 -10.88
CA ASP A 53 -2.17 5.51 -11.24
C ASP A 53 -2.98 6.54 -10.44
N TYR A 54 -3.67 6.11 -9.39
CA TYR A 54 -4.41 7.02 -8.55
C TYR A 54 -3.48 8.09 -7.96
N LEU A 55 -3.85 9.35 -8.12
CA LEU A 55 -3.08 10.46 -7.57
C LEU A 55 -3.46 10.70 -6.12
N LEU A 56 -2.49 10.61 -5.24
CA LEU A 56 -2.71 10.81 -3.81
C LEU A 56 -3.09 12.26 -3.52
N GLN A 57 -3.98 12.42 -2.55
CA GLN A 57 -4.48 13.73 -2.12
C GLN A 57 -4.07 13.97 -0.67
N GLN A 58 -4.08 15.24 -0.28
CA GLN A 58 -3.81 15.62 1.10
C GLN A 58 -4.74 14.86 2.05
N ASP A 59 -4.17 14.33 3.10
CA ASP A 59 -4.90 13.61 4.16
C ASP A 59 -5.50 12.26 3.74
N ASP A 60 -5.12 11.72 2.58
CA ASP A 60 -5.53 10.37 2.22
C ASP A 60 -4.99 9.37 3.23
N VAL A 61 -5.77 8.33 3.49
CA VAL A 61 -5.35 7.21 4.34
C VAL A 61 -5.05 6.04 3.43
N VAL A 62 -3.79 5.68 3.33
CA VAL A 62 -3.32 4.62 2.42
C VAL A 62 -2.97 3.40 3.22
N SER A 63 -3.46 2.24 2.82
CA SER A 63 -3.10 0.98 3.47
C SER A 63 -2.58 -0.04 2.47
N PHE A 64 -1.49 -0.70 2.83
CA PHE A 64 -0.93 -1.82 2.09
C PHE A 64 -1.02 -3.04 3.01
N THR A 65 -1.77 -4.05 2.60
CA THR A 65 -1.96 -5.26 3.40
C THR A 65 -1.46 -6.46 2.61
N ALA A 66 -0.54 -7.21 3.17
CA ALA A 66 -0.01 -8.39 2.51
C ALA A 66 -1.12 -9.42 2.32
N LYS A 67 -1.20 -9.99 1.14
CA LYS A 67 -2.15 -11.06 0.88
C LYS A 67 -1.65 -12.34 1.53
N LYS A 68 -2.58 -13.12 2.05
CA LYS A 68 -2.22 -14.41 2.62
C LYS A 68 -2.21 -15.42 1.50
N ILE A 69 -1.14 -15.44 0.77
CA ILE A 69 -1.09 -16.29 -0.36
C ILE A 69 -0.71 -17.65 0.00
N THR A 70 -0.04 -17.76 1.05
CA THR A 70 0.36 -19.00 1.45
C THR A 70 -0.75 -19.90 1.54
N GLY A 71 -1.24 -19.53 1.60
CA GLY A 71 -2.08 -20.43 1.67
C GLY A 71 -2.13 -21.10 0.47
N THR A 72 -1.84 -20.72 0.44
CA THR A 72 -1.98 -21.12 -0.23
C THR A 72 -1.55 -21.95 -0.85
N LEU A 73 -1.17 -21.78 -0.54
CA LEU A 73 -0.85 -22.47 -0.85
C LEU A 73 -0.70 -23.34 -0.87
N ALA A 74 -0.64 -23.31 -0.47
CA ALA A 74 -0.53 -24.03 -0.34
C ALA A 74 -0.75 -24.87 -0.74
N LEU A 75 -0.76 -24.80 -0.74
CA LEU A 75 -0.95 -25.47 -1.11
C LEU A 75 -1.06 -26.26 -1.54
N ALA A 76 -1.08 -26.16 -1.40
CA ALA A 76 -1.22 -26.79 -1.72
C ALA A 76 -1.32 -27.55 -1.99
N ALA A 77 -1.23 -27.53 -1.83
CA ALA A 77 -1.24 -28.19 -2.09
C ALA A 77 -1.23 -28.98 -2.44
#